data_adf6facf89e53e7c9dec02af866e10a2
#
_entry.id   adf6facf89e53e7c9dec02af866e10a2
#
_cell.length_a   1.000
_cell.length_b   1.000
_cell.length_c   1.000
_cell.angle_alpha   90.00
_cell.angle_beta   90.00
_cell.angle_gamma   90.00
#
_symmetry.space_group_name_H-M   'P 1'
#
loop_
_entity.id
_entity.type
_entity.pdbx_description
1 polymer ?
#
loop_
_entity_poly.entity_id
_entity_poly.type
_entity_poly.pdbx_seq_one_letter_code
_entity_poly.pdbx_strand_id
1 'polypeptide(L)'
;EYDSLAVMTPVMTVGEGFRQVWCDNAPEFTAFSAAATPKIVAARETSPAPLIVDGEHFICASCLPWLHFTSMTHAEYAVGAAVPALTWGKLQNGVIPVAGRFNHAFVDGLHASRFYALVEEGFNDPERLWLPLTETAPSLLPPAAKER
;
A
#
# COMPACT_ATOMS: atom_id res chain seq x y z
N GLU A 1 -10.94 4.07 -16.20
CA GLU A 1 -10.78 4.92 -14.99
C GLU A 1 -11.79 4.44 -13.97
N TYR A 2 -11.38 4.23 -12.72
CA TYR A 2 -12.25 3.72 -11.65
C TYR A 2 -12.64 4.87 -10.74
N ASP A 3 -13.90 4.93 -10.35
CA ASP A 3 -14.43 5.96 -9.45
C ASP A 3 -13.95 5.77 -8.00
N SER A 4 -13.53 4.56 -7.65
CA SER A 4 -12.99 4.25 -6.33
C SER A 4 -11.93 3.14 -6.42
N LEU A 5 -10.97 3.17 -5.50
CA LEU A 5 -9.96 2.15 -5.30
C LEU A 5 -10.13 1.52 -3.92
N ALA A 6 -10.03 0.20 -3.84
CA ALA A 6 -9.96 -0.50 -2.57
C ALA A 6 -8.50 -0.80 -2.17
N VAL A 7 -8.26 -1.01 -0.90
CA VAL A 7 -7.02 -1.59 -0.39
C VAL A 7 -7.32 -3.01 0.06
N MET A 8 -6.70 -3.99 -0.58
CA MET A 8 -6.74 -5.37 -0.14
C MET A 8 -5.50 -5.68 0.70
N THR A 9 -5.70 -6.21 1.90
CA THR A 9 -4.61 -6.64 2.77
C THR A 9 -4.80 -8.08 3.21
N PRO A 10 -3.77 -8.94 3.10
CA PRO A 10 -3.80 -10.27 3.71
C PRO A 10 -3.62 -10.14 5.23
N VAL A 11 -4.55 -10.66 5.99
CA VAL A 11 -4.52 -10.68 7.45
C VAL A 11 -4.33 -12.11 7.94
N MET A 12 -3.35 -12.30 8.82
CA MET A 12 -3.12 -13.59 9.46
C MET A 12 -4.29 -13.94 10.39
N THR A 13 -4.78 -15.17 10.27
CA THR A 13 -5.93 -15.71 10.98
C THR A 13 -5.50 -16.74 12.02
N VAL A 14 -6.45 -17.29 12.76
CA VAL A 14 -6.19 -18.46 13.60
C VAL A 14 -5.69 -19.63 12.76
N GLY A 15 -4.65 -20.35 13.24
CA GLY A 15 -4.09 -21.51 12.55
C GLY A 15 -3.05 -21.17 11.47
N GLU A 16 -2.41 -20.02 11.57
CA GLU A 16 -1.28 -19.60 10.70
C GLU A 16 -1.64 -19.46 9.21
N GLY A 17 -2.91 -19.29 8.89
CA GLY A 17 -3.37 -19.00 7.54
C GLY A 17 -3.68 -17.53 7.34
N PHE A 18 -4.17 -17.18 6.16
CA PHE A 18 -4.49 -15.81 5.80
C PHE A 18 -5.92 -15.69 5.26
N ARG A 19 -6.46 -14.48 5.40
CA ARG A 19 -7.69 -14.05 4.77
C ARG A 19 -7.48 -12.67 4.16
N GLN A 20 -8.01 -12.45 2.97
CA GLN A 20 -8.06 -11.13 2.36
C GLN A 20 -9.09 -10.26 3.08
N VAL A 21 -8.68 -9.05 3.42
CA VAL A 21 -9.56 -8.00 3.95
C VAL A 21 -9.61 -6.86 2.96
N TRP A 22 -10.80 -6.50 2.57
CA TRP A 22 -11.08 -5.44 1.61
C TRP A 22 -11.52 -4.18 2.36
N CYS A 23 -10.74 -3.12 2.18
CA CYS A 23 -10.97 -1.82 2.80
C CYS A 23 -11.25 -0.82 1.70
N ASP A 24 -12.43 -0.22 1.72
CA ASP A 24 -12.77 0.84 0.80
C ASP A 24 -11.89 2.05 1.05
N ASN A 25 -11.45 2.72 0.01
CA ASN A 25 -10.69 3.95 0.13
C ASN A 25 -11.55 5.07 0.72
N ALA A 26 -10.91 5.93 1.50
CA ALA A 26 -11.53 7.16 2.00
C ALA A 26 -10.54 8.32 1.82
N PRO A 27 -11.01 9.54 1.57
CA PRO A 27 -10.15 10.71 1.34
C PRO A 27 -9.28 11.06 2.54
N GLU A 28 -9.78 10.76 3.75
CA GLU A 28 -9.10 11.08 5.00
C GLU A 28 -8.61 9.81 5.68
N PHE A 29 -7.38 9.82 6.16
CA PHE A 29 -6.77 8.69 6.86
C PHE A 29 -7.58 8.25 8.09
N THR A 30 -8.11 9.19 8.86
CA THR A 30 -8.94 8.88 10.04
C THR A 30 -10.20 8.11 9.68
N ALA A 31 -10.89 8.51 8.61
CA ALA A 31 -12.07 7.81 8.10
C ALA A 31 -11.71 6.42 7.56
N PHE A 32 -10.62 6.31 6.78
CA PHE A 32 -10.11 5.03 6.30
C PHE A 32 -9.77 4.09 7.47
N SER A 33 -9.00 4.57 8.44
CA SER A 33 -8.58 3.79 9.60
C SER A 33 -9.75 3.31 10.45
N ALA A 34 -10.74 4.18 10.68
CA ALA A 34 -11.94 3.83 11.44
C ALA A 34 -12.77 2.72 10.74
N ALA A 35 -12.81 2.71 9.41
CA ALA A 35 -13.51 1.69 8.64
C ALA A 35 -12.71 0.38 8.49
N ALA A 36 -11.39 0.48 8.31
CA ALA A 36 -10.52 -0.68 8.04
C ALA A 36 -10.19 -1.48 9.32
N THR A 37 -9.92 -0.79 10.44
CA THR A 37 -9.49 -1.42 11.69
C THR A 37 -10.43 -2.52 12.18
N PRO A 38 -11.76 -2.31 12.30
CA PRO A 38 -12.67 -3.37 12.75
C PRO A 38 -12.71 -4.56 11.78
N LYS A 39 -12.59 -4.35 10.47
CA LYS A 39 -12.53 -5.43 9.47
C LYS A 39 -11.28 -6.29 9.68
N ILE A 40 -10.12 -5.66 9.91
CA ILE A 40 -8.83 -6.34 10.15
C ILE A 40 -8.87 -7.11 11.47
N VAL A 41 -9.38 -6.50 12.54
CA VAL A 41 -9.50 -7.15 13.86
C VAL A 41 -10.41 -8.38 13.77
N ALA A 42 -11.58 -8.23 13.16
CA ALA A 42 -12.52 -9.35 12.99
C ALA A 42 -11.91 -10.50 12.17
N ALA A 43 -11.14 -10.20 11.13
CA ALA A 43 -10.50 -11.22 10.29
C ALA A 43 -9.52 -12.12 11.06
N ARG A 44 -8.83 -11.58 12.07
CA ARG A 44 -7.87 -12.31 12.90
C ARG A 44 -8.49 -13.47 13.68
N GLU A 45 -9.76 -13.32 14.03
CA GLU A 45 -10.53 -14.33 14.80
C GLU A 45 -11.21 -15.37 13.89
N THR A 46 -11.00 -15.31 12.57
CA THR A 46 -11.62 -16.21 11.61
C THR A 46 -10.67 -17.30 11.14
N SER A 47 -11.21 -18.30 10.43
CA SER A 47 -10.41 -19.30 9.72
C SER A 47 -9.82 -18.74 8.42
N PRO A 48 -8.71 -19.33 7.94
CA PRO A 48 -8.17 -19.00 6.62
C PRO A 48 -9.21 -19.15 5.51
N ALA A 49 -9.07 -18.37 4.46
CA ALA A 49 -9.92 -18.48 3.28
C ALA A 49 -9.06 -18.51 2.00
N PRO A 50 -9.52 -19.15 0.92
CA PRO A 50 -8.85 -19.10 -0.37
C PRO A 50 -8.66 -17.67 -0.83
N LEU A 51 -7.52 -17.41 -1.49
CA LEU A 51 -7.26 -16.15 -2.15
C LEU A 51 -8.20 -16.03 -3.37
N ILE A 52 -8.98 -14.95 -3.40
CA ILE A 52 -9.83 -14.61 -4.54
C ILE A 52 -9.33 -13.28 -5.08
N VAL A 53 -8.96 -13.26 -6.36
CA VAL A 53 -8.62 -12.03 -7.08
C VAL A 53 -9.74 -11.79 -8.07
N ASP A 54 -10.55 -10.77 -7.80
CA ASP A 54 -11.65 -10.35 -8.65
C ASP A 54 -11.48 -8.85 -8.97
N GLY A 55 -11.34 -8.56 -10.26
CA GLY A 55 -11.14 -7.20 -10.74
C GLY A 55 -9.71 -6.66 -10.57
N GLU A 56 -9.52 -5.39 -10.92
CA GLU A 56 -8.23 -4.68 -10.93
C GLU A 56 -8.30 -3.32 -10.22
N HIS A 57 -9.40 -3.00 -9.55
CA HIS A 57 -9.65 -1.70 -8.93
C HIS A 57 -9.23 -1.66 -7.46
N PHE A 58 -8.06 -2.24 -7.16
CA PHE A 58 -7.52 -2.26 -5.80
C PHE A 58 -5.99 -2.17 -5.79
N ILE A 59 -5.46 -1.90 -4.62
CA ILE A 59 -4.03 -1.99 -4.31
C ILE A 59 -3.87 -3.12 -3.29
N CYS A 60 -2.92 -4.03 -3.55
CA CYS A 60 -2.53 -5.03 -2.57
C CYS A 60 -1.50 -4.43 -1.61
N ALA A 61 -1.82 -4.36 -0.33
CA ALA A 61 -0.94 -3.84 0.72
C ALA A 61 -0.66 -4.91 1.78
N SER A 62 0.59 -5.30 1.94
CA SER A 62 1.00 -6.39 2.84
C SER A 62 2.07 -5.92 3.82
N CYS A 63 1.98 -6.39 5.06
CA CYS A 63 2.98 -6.18 6.09
C CYS A 63 3.66 -7.50 6.46
N LEU A 64 4.99 -7.51 6.44
CA LEU A 64 5.84 -8.62 6.90
C LEU A 64 6.63 -8.22 8.14
N PRO A 65 5.98 -8.08 9.31
CA PRO A 65 6.60 -7.50 10.50
C PRO A 65 7.74 -8.35 11.09
N TRP A 66 7.92 -9.56 10.58
CA TRP A 66 8.97 -10.48 10.99
C TRP A 66 10.27 -10.31 10.20
N LEU A 67 10.20 -9.71 9.00
CA LEU A 67 11.30 -9.64 8.05
C LEU A 67 11.78 -8.20 7.85
N HIS A 68 13.11 -8.01 7.98
CA HIS A 68 13.78 -6.85 7.44
C HIS A 68 14.52 -7.30 6.18
N PHE A 69 14.10 -6.85 5.01
CA PHE A 69 14.63 -7.28 3.73
C PHE A 69 15.35 -6.13 3.02
N THR A 70 16.30 -6.47 2.16
CA THR A 70 17.00 -5.52 1.28
C THR A 70 16.43 -5.51 -0.14
N SER A 71 15.76 -6.59 -0.51
CA SER A 71 15.04 -6.71 -1.78
C SER A 71 13.92 -7.73 -1.64
N MET A 72 12.87 -7.59 -2.46
CA MET A 72 11.74 -8.49 -2.48
C MET A 72 11.14 -8.52 -3.89
N THR A 73 10.76 -9.70 -4.35
CA THR A 73 9.98 -9.88 -5.57
C THR A 73 8.57 -10.33 -5.19
N HIS A 74 7.57 -9.60 -5.65
CA HIS A 74 6.17 -9.97 -5.46
C HIS A 74 5.79 -11.14 -6.38
N ALA A 75 4.89 -11.99 -5.90
CA ALA A 75 4.27 -13.00 -6.76
C ALA A 75 3.50 -12.32 -7.90
N GLU A 76 3.58 -12.93 -9.07
CA GLU A 76 2.78 -12.50 -10.22
C GLU A 76 1.55 -13.39 -10.34
N TYR A 77 0.42 -12.78 -10.59
CA TYR A 77 -0.77 -13.51 -10.98
C TYR A 77 -0.72 -13.83 -12.47
N ALA A 78 -1.16 -15.03 -12.85
CA ALA A 78 -1.00 -15.57 -14.21
C ALA A 78 -1.71 -14.77 -15.32
N VAL A 79 -2.57 -13.84 -15.00
CA VAL A 79 -3.27 -12.99 -15.95
C VAL A 79 -3.00 -11.56 -15.58
N GLY A 80 -2.12 -10.90 -16.33
CA GLY A 80 -1.83 -9.48 -16.54
C GLY A 80 -2.39 -8.46 -15.57
N ALA A 81 -2.43 -8.77 -14.28
CA ALA A 81 -3.03 -7.90 -13.30
C ALA A 81 -2.25 -6.58 -13.25
N ALA A 82 -2.92 -5.51 -13.60
CA ALA A 82 -2.42 -4.15 -13.46
C ALA A 82 -2.35 -3.71 -11.99
N VAL A 83 -2.72 -4.60 -11.07
CA VAL A 83 -2.84 -4.34 -9.64
C VAL A 83 -1.49 -4.02 -9.02
N PRO A 84 -1.30 -2.82 -8.46
CA PRO A 84 -0.12 -2.50 -7.70
C PRO A 84 -0.04 -3.37 -6.43
N ALA A 85 1.16 -3.81 -6.09
CA ALA A 85 1.41 -4.53 -4.85
C ALA A 85 2.49 -3.81 -4.05
N LEU A 86 2.20 -3.56 -2.79
CA LEU A 86 3.09 -2.91 -1.83
C LEU A 86 3.33 -3.85 -0.67
N THR A 87 4.58 -3.95 -0.24
CA THR A 87 4.93 -4.70 0.96
C THR A 87 5.95 -3.94 1.76
N TRP A 88 5.73 -3.83 3.07
CA TRP A 88 6.70 -3.29 4.00
C TRP A 88 7.09 -4.33 5.03
N GLY A 89 8.33 -4.20 5.48
CA GLY A 89 8.94 -5.13 6.41
C GLY A 89 9.06 -4.59 7.83
N LYS A 90 9.87 -5.29 8.61
CA LYS A 90 10.16 -4.96 10.01
C LYS A 90 10.99 -3.68 10.11
N LEU A 91 10.59 -2.77 11.01
CA LEU A 91 11.43 -1.64 11.43
C LEU A 91 12.71 -2.15 12.09
N GLN A 92 13.85 -1.74 11.56
CA GLN A 92 15.16 -2.06 12.12
C GLN A 92 16.11 -0.87 11.93
N ASN A 93 16.76 -0.44 13.01
CA ASN A 93 17.69 0.70 13.01
C ASN A 93 17.09 1.99 12.41
N GLY A 94 15.81 2.26 12.69
CA GLY A 94 15.11 3.43 12.17
C GLY A 94 14.67 3.32 10.71
N VAL A 95 14.84 2.18 10.04
CA VAL A 95 14.48 1.97 8.64
C VAL A 95 13.40 0.90 8.50
N ILE A 96 12.36 1.20 7.73
CA ILE A 96 11.34 0.25 7.26
C ILE A 96 11.59 -0.01 5.77
N PRO A 97 11.90 -1.24 5.35
CA PRO A 97 12.00 -1.56 3.93
C PRO A 97 10.60 -1.59 3.30
N VAL A 98 10.45 -0.93 2.16
CA VAL A 98 9.21 -0.91 1.37
C VAL A 98 9.53 -1.37 -0.05
N ALA A 99 8.83 -2.38 -0.52
CA ALA A 99 8.90 -2.86 -1.90
C ALA A 99 7.57 -2.64 -2.61
N GLY A 100 7.63 -2.21 -3.86
CA GLY A 100 6.46 -2.01 -4.71
C GLY A 100 6.61 -2.71 -6.05
N ARG A 101 5.51 -3.28 -6.54
CA ARG A 101 5.37 -3.75 -7.90
C ARG A 101 4.32 -2.91 -8.61
N PHE A 102 4.69 -2.37 -9.76
CA PHE A 102 3.84 -1.54 -10.60
C PHE A 102 3.86 -2.07 -12.04
N ASN A 103 2.74 -1.95 -12.74
CA ASN A 103 2.70 -2.25 -14.15
C ASN A 103 3.35 -1.11 -14.94
N HIS A 104 4.42 -1.42 -15.67
CA HIS A 104 5.22 -0.41 -16.40
C HIS A 104 4.46 0.24 -17.57
N ALA A 105 3.33 -0.33 -18.01
CA ALA A 105 2.47 0.32 -19.00
C ALA A 105 1.81 1.62 -18.46
N PHE A 106 1.70 1.74 -17.12
CA PHE A 106 1.03 2.88 -16.47
C PHE A 106 1.94 3.69 -15.56
N VAL A 107 3.02 3.06 -15.06
CA VAL A 107 3.91 3.66 -14.05
C VAL A 107 5.35 3.58 -14.54
N ASP A 108 5.95 4.72 -14.83
CA ASP A 108 7.37 4.84 -15.13
C ASP A 108 8.20 5.15 -13.87
N GLY A 109 9.51 5.29 -14.05
CA GLY A 109 10.43 5.58 -12.95
C GLY A 109 10.15 6.89 -12.22
N LEU A 110 9.62 7.91 -12.91
CA LEU A 110 9.26 9.18 -12.28
C LEU A 110 8.04 9.03 -11.38
N HIS A 111 7.01 8.30 -11.83
CA HIS A 111 5.82 8.01 -11.03
C HIS A 111 6.18 7.17 -9.80
N ALA A 112 6.99 6.13 -9.97
CA ALA A 112 7.47 5.32 -8.86
C ALA A 112 8.29 6.13 -7.85
N SER A 113 9.20 7.01 -8.32
CA SER A 113 10.00 7.87 -7.44
C SER A 113 9.14 8.82 -6.61
N ARG A 114 8.12 9.43 -7.22
CA ARG A 114 7.16 10.30 -6.51
C ARG A 114 6.37 9.53 -5.46
N PHE A 115 5.93 8.34 -5.82
CA PHE A 115 5.21 7.48 -4.89
C PHE A 115 6.06 7.17 -3.64
N TYR A 116 7.30 6.72 -3.82
CA TYR A 116 8.18 6.42 -2.70
C TYR A 116 8.53 7.65 -1.86
N ALA A 117 8.72 8.81 -2.49
CA ALA A 117 8.94 10.05 -1.75
C ALA A 117 7.75 10.41 -0.85
N LEU A 118 6.52 10.25 -1.33
CA LEU A 118 5.31 10.45 -0.53
C LEU A 118 5.19 9.45 0.61
N VAL A 119 5.52 8.18 0.38
CA VAL A 119 5.53 7.15 1.41
C VAL A 119 6.55 7.49 2.50
N GLU A 120 7.76 7.87 2.11
CA GLU A 120 8.83 8.26 3.05
C GLU A 120 8.42 9.50 3.87
N GLU A 121 7.85 10.52 3.23
CA GLU A 121 7.34 11.71 3.90
C GLU A 121 6.26 11.36 4.93
N GLY A 122 5.30 10.49 4.55
CA GLY A 122 4.24 10.07 5.45
C GLY A 122 4.75 9.27 6.66
N PHE A 123 5.78 8.44 6.49
CA PHE A 123 6.40 7.73 7.62
C PHE A 123 7.21 8.66 8.53
N ASN A 124 7.83 9.70 7.99
CA ASN A 124 8.62 10.65 8.76
C ASN A 124 7.77 11.72 9.47
N ASP A 125 6.58 12.01 8.95
CA ASP A 125 5.62 12.96 9.54
C ASP A 125 4.20 12.36 9.55
N PRO A 126 3.93 11.38 10.44
CA PRO A 126 2.64 10.70 10.47
C PRO A 126 1.50 11.61 10.92
N GLU A 127 1.77 12.69 11.64
CA GLU A 127 0.73 13.64 12.08
C GLU A 127 0.09 14.35 10.89
N ARG A 128 0.87 14.59 9.83
CA ARG A 128 0.38 15.18 8.59
C ARG A 128 -0.67 14.31 7.88
N LEU A 129 -0.64 12.99 8.06
CA LEU A 129 -1.62 12.07 7.48
C LEU A 129 -3.02 12.19 8.10
N TRP A 130 -3.11 12.78 9.29
CA TRP A 130 -4.40 12.99 9.98
C TRP A 130 -5.05 14.32 9.64
N LEU A 131 -4.34 15.21 8.94
CA LEU A 131 -4.91 16.44 8.43
C LEU A 131 -5.64 16.14 7.11
N PRO A 132 -6.79 16.80 6.83
CA PRO A 132 -7.41 16.72 5.52
C PRO A 132 -6.37 17.09 4.45
N LEU A 133 -6.31 16.33 3.37
CA LEU A 133 -5.51 16.69 2.20
C LEU A 133 -6.10 17.98 1.61
N THR A 134 -5.61 19.12 2.09
CA THR A 134 -5.92 20.38 1.45
C THR A 134 -5.26 20.40 0.07
N GLU A 135 -5.90 21.00 -0.93
CA GLU A 135 -5.43 21.08 -2.34
C GLU A 135 -4.02 21.66 -2.54
N THR A 136 -3.39 22.09 -1.47
CA THR A 136 -2.01 22.59 -1.42
C THR A 136 -1.00 21.53 -0.97
N ALA A 137 -1.05 20.32 -1.57
CA ALA A 137 0.11 19.47 -1.50
C ALA A 137 1.28 20.20 -2.18
N PRO A 138 2.42 20.42 -1.50
CA PRO A 138 3.58 21.06 -2.14
C PRO A 138 3.93 20.27 -3.39
N SER A 139 4.27 20.97 -4.45
CA SER A 139 4.73 20.36 -5.70
C SER A 139 5.93 19.47 -5.40
N LEU A 140 5.71 18.17 -5.27
CA LEU A 140 6.74 17.14 -5.09
C LEU A 140 7.48 16.84 -6.41
N LEU A 141 7.43 17.78 -7.35
CA LEU A 141 8.27 17.75 -8.52
C LEU A 141 9.69 18.15 -8.09
N PRO A 142 10.70 17.33 -8.38
CA PRO A 142 12.06 17.83 -8.33
C PRO A 142 12.13 19.11 -9.19
N PRO A 143 12.90 20.14 -8.79
CA PRO A 143 13.04 21.34 -9.58
C PRO A 143 13.45 20.94 -11.00
N ALA A 144 12.77 21.54 -11.99
CA ALA A 144 13.08 21.27 -13.39
C ALA A 144 14.59 21.37 -13.60
N ALA A 145 15.17 20.31 -14.17
CA ALA A 145 16.60 20.34 -14.50
C ALA A 145 16.85 21.59 -15.33
N LYS A 146 17.73 22.47 -14.84
CA LYS A 146 18.16 23.62 -15.61
C LYS A 146 18.80 23.08 -16.88
N GLU A 147 18.21 23.37 -18.01
CA GLU A 147 18.81 23.10 -19.32
C GLU A 147 20.21 23.67 -19.33
N ARG A 148 21.18 22.82 -19.66
CA ARG A 148 22.57 23.23 -19.91
C ARG A 148 22.74 23.47 -21.41
#